data_5ee6ddca19fb4bcbe105b5eb11f5e133
#
_entry.id   5ee6ddca19fb4bcbe105b5eb11f5e133
#
_cell.length_a   1.000
_cell.length_b   1.000
_cell.length_c   1.000
_cell.angle_alpha   90.00
_cell.angle_beta   90.00
_cell.angle_gamma   90.00
#
_symmetry.space_group_name_H-M   'P 1'
#
loop_
_entity.id
_entity.type
_entity.pdbx_description
1 polymer ?
#
loop_
_entity_poly.entity_id
_entity_poly.type
_entity_poly.pdbx_seq_one_letter_code
_entity_poly.pdbx_strand_id
1 'polypeptide(L)'
;LMIRRPPRSTPLYSSAASDVYKRQSYYSFFGAKKSKKLRFNILPIILIVIPSFLILNQPDLGTAVLIFIMGFSAVFFSGLYLKWVVFGSSIVFISIPVVIANLKPYQMKRLEVFFDPDKDPFGSGYHIIQSKIAIGSGGLTGKGFMSGTQSQLNFLPEKHNDFMLAVLLEETGLIGGFFIFSIFFYLILISMHTSIVARSRFSSIACASIAVLLFLYIFINCAMITGLIPIVGVPIPMLSYGGSAVISLCAAMGFVLNARRQRDIKLEGIINA
;
A
#
# COMPACT_ATOMS: atom_id res chain seq x y z
N LEU A 1 -18.93 27.44 11.47
CA LEU A 1 -19.33 26.03 11.69
C LEU A 1 -18.46 25.16 10.80
N MET A 2 -17.30 24.74 11.32
CA MET A 2 -16.46 23.73 10.65
C MET A 2 -17.13 22.37 10.78
N ILE A 3 -17.67 21.86 9.67
CA ILE A 3 -18.16 20.49 9.58
C ILE A 3 -16.94 19.59 9.61
N ARG A 4 -16.67 18.97 10.76
CA ARG A 4 -15.67 17.88 10.87
C ARG A 4 -16.09 16.75 9.93
N ARG A 5 -15.35 16.54 8.85
CA ARG A 5 -15.50 15.33 8.03
C ARG A 5 -15.12 14.11 8.90
N PRO A 6 -15.92 13.04 8.90
CA PRO A 6 -15.55 11.84 9.63
C PRO A 6 -14.24 11.25 9.07
N PRO A 7 -13.42 10.59 9.89
CA PRO A 7 -12.16 10.01 9.45
C PRO A 7 -12.40 8.98 8.36
N ARG A 8 -11.80 9.19 7.18
CA ARG A 8 -11.95 8.37 5.96
C ARG A 8 -11.24 7.01 6.00
N SER A 9 -10.61 6.64 7.11
CA SER A 9 -9.64 5.53 7.14
C SER A 9 -10.21 4.13 7.41
N THR A 10 -11.47 3.99 7.80
CA THR A 10 -11.96 2.73 8.37
C THR A 10 -12.45 1.64 7.39
N PRO A 11 -13.00 1.91 6.19
CA PRO A 11 -13.47 0.83 5.32
C PRO A 11 -12.39 0.15 4.47
N LEU A 12 -11.25 0.80 4.26
CA LEU A 12 -10.29 0.48 3.21
C LEU A 12 -9.43 -0.74 3.50
N TYR A 13 -8.91 -0.85 4.71
CA TYR A 13 -8.06 -1.98 5.10
C TYR A 13 -8.86 -3.29 5.23
N SER A 14 -10.10 -3.21 5.69
CA SER A 14 -10.96 -4.39 5.80
C SER A 14 -11.42 -4.90 4.42
N SER A 15 -11.69 -4.01 3.46
CA SER A 15 -12.07 -4.40 2.09
C SER A 15 -10.89 -5.01 1.34
N ALA A 16 -9.70 -4.40 1.40
CA ALA A 16 -8.51 -4.94 0.79
C ALA A 16 -8.14 -6.33 1.36
N ALA A 17 -8.19 -6.50 2.69
CA ALA A 17 -7.94 -7.78 3.32
C ALA A 17 -8.99 -8.84 2.94
N SER A 18 -10.28 -8.48 2.88
CA SER A 18 -11.35 -9.41 2.48
C SER A 18 -11.25 -9.82 1.01
N ASP A 19 -10.83 -8.91 0.14
CA ASP A 19 -10.65 -9.18 -1.28
C ASP A 19 -9.46 -10.10 -1.55
N VAL A 20 -8.37 -9.92 -0.81
CA VAL A 20 -7.23 -10.85 -0.86
C VAL A 20 -7.65 -12.23 -0.41
N TYR A 21 -8.38 -12.35 0.70
CA TYR A 21 -8.86 -13.63 1.22
C TYR A 21 -9.75 -14.38 0.22
N LYS A 22 -10.74 -13.71 -0.37
CA LYS A 22 -11.64 -14.32 -1.36
C LYS A 22 -10.89 -14.84 -2.58
N ARG A 23 -9.92 -14.08 -3.09
CA ARG A 23 -9.11 -14.48 -4.25
C ARG A 23 -8.19 -15.64 -3.94
N GLN A 24 -7.57 -15.64 -2.79
CA GLN A 24 -6.67 -16.71 -2.35
C GLN A 24 -7.41 -18.02 -2.16
N SER A 25 -8.62 -18.00 -1.60
CA SER A 25 -9.50 -19.16 -1.52
C SER A 25 -9.81 -19.75 -2.90
N TYR A 26 -10.10 -18.89 -3.89
CA TYR A 26 -10.31 -19.31 -5.27
C TYR A 26 -9.12 -20.08 -5.85
N TYR A 27 -7.90 -19.58 -5.68
CA TYR A 27 -6.69 -20.23 -6.21
C TYR A 27 -6.29 -21.52 -5.48
N SER A 28 -6.69 -21.71 -4.23
CA SER A 28 -6.49 -22.98 -3.54
C SER A 28 -7.33 -24.12 -4.13
N PHE A 29 -8.50 -23.79 -4.66
CA PHE A 29 -9.42 -24.77 -5.27
C PHE A 29 -8.96 -25.24 -6.68
N PHE A 30 -8.39 -24.35 -7.46
CA PHE A 30 -7.97 -24.64 -8.84
C PHE A 30 -6.46 -24.89 -8.92
N GLY A 31 -6.00 -26.10 -8.84
CA GLY A 31 -4.57 -26.50 -8.82
C GLY A 31 -3.65 -25.76 -9.83
N ALA A 32 -2.32 -25.85 -9.63
CA ALA A 32 -1.27 -25.08 -10.30
C ALA A 32 -1.33 -25.04 -11.84
N LYS A 33 -1.77 -26.12 -12.47
CA LYS A 33 -1.83 -26.18 -13.94
C LYS A 33 -2.95 -25.32 -14.53
N LYS A 34 -4.06 -25.14 -13.80
CA LYS A 34 -5.22 -24.36 -14.28
C LYS A 34 -5.02 -22.85 -14.06
N SER A 35 -4.35 -22.42 -12.99
CA SER A 35 -4.09 -20.99 -12.72
C SER A 35 -3.21 -20.31 -13.77
N LYS A 36 -2.44 -21.07 -14.56
CA LYS A 36 -1.63 -20.53 -15.66
C LYS A 36 -2.45 -20.04 -16.87
N LYS A 37 -3.69 -20.50 -17.05
CA LYS A 37 -4.54 -20.13 -18.18
C LYS A 37 -5.34 -18.87 -17.84
N LEU A 38 -5.38 -17.88 -18.75
CA LEU A 38 -6.05 -16.59 -18.56
C LEU A 38 -7.53 -16.76 -18.17
N ARG A 39 -8.25 -17.69 -18.78
CA ARG A 39 -9.69 -17.91 -18.53
C ARG A 39 -10.02 -18.21 -17.06
N PHE A 40 -9.09 -18.83 -16.31
CA PHE A 40 -9.28 -19.09 -14.86
C PHE A 40 -8.95 -17.89 -14.00
N ASN A 41 -8.28 -16.89 -14.54
CA ASN A 41 -7.95 -15.64 -13.86
C ASN A 41 -8.97 -14.52 -14.17
N ILE A 42 -9.92 -14.73 -15.07
CA ILE A 42 -10.95 -13.72 -15.41
C ILE A 42 -11.76 -13.35 -14.17
N LEU A 43 -12.26 -14.31 -13.40
CA LEU A 43 -13.02 -14.03 -12.19
C LEU A 43 -12.20 -13.27 -11.14
N PRO A 44 -10.98 -13.68 -10.74
CA PRO A 44 -10.11 -12.86 -9.90
C PRO A 44 -9.83 -11.47 -10.45
N ILE A 45 -9.60 -11.31 -11.74
CA ILE A 45 -9.38 -9.99 -12.36
C ILE A 45 -10.64 -9.11 -12.25
N ILE A 46 -11.81 -9.65 -12.50
CA ILE A 46 -13.07 -8.93 -12.33
C ILE A 46 -13.25 -8.49 -10.87
N LEU A 47 -12.95 -9.37 -9.90
CA LEU A 47 -12.97 -9.05 -8.47
C LEU A 47 -11.94 -8.00 -8.04
N ILE A 48 -10.93 -7.72 -8.86
CA ILE A 48 -9.98 -6.62 -8.66
C ILE A 48 -10.50 -5.33 -9.29
N VAL A 49 -10.92 -5.43 -10.54
CA VAL A 49 -11.28 -4.27 -11.36
C VAL A 49 -12.54 -3.59 -10.84
N ILE A 50 -13.57 -4.35 -10.42
CA ILE A 50 -14.83 -3.76 -9.96
C ILE A 50 -14.63 -2.89 -8.72
N PRO A 51 -14.02 -3.35 -7.60
CA PRO A 51 -13.80 -2.49 -6.44
C PRO A 51 -12.87 -1.31 -6.75
N SER A 52 -11.80 -1.53 -7.52
CA SER A 52 -10.90 -0.45 -7.91
C SER A 52 -11.61 0.63 -8.73
N PHE A 53 -12.47 0.25 -9.67
CA PHE A 53 -13.27 1.17 -10.46
C PHE A 53 -14.31 1.93 -9.62
N LEU A 54 -14.98 1.26 -8.68
CA LEU A 54 -15.93 1.90 -7.76
C LEU A 54 -15.24 2.97 -6.90
N ILE A 55 -14.02 2.68 -6.41
CA ILE A 55 -13.23 3.61 -5.59
C ILE A 55 -12.69 4.76 -6.44
N LEU A 56 -12.31 4.52 -7.71
CA LEU A 56 -11.94 5.58 -8.64
C LEU A 56 -13.07 6.61 -8.86
N ASN A 57 -14.34 6.18 -8.79
CA ASN A 57 -15.47 7.09 -8.84
C ASN A 57 -15.69 7.89 -7.55
N GLN A 58 -15.19 7.38 -6.41
CA GLN A 58 -15.01 8.12 -5.17
C GLN A 58 -13.69 8.90 -5.32
N PRO A 59 -13.54 10.14 -4.85
CA PRO A 59 -12.33 10.94 -5.09
C PRO A 59 -11.06 10.40 -4.37
N ASP A 60 -10.85 9.07 -4.37
CA ASP A 60 -9.76 8.39 -3.70
C ASP A 60 -8.93 7.54 -4.68
N LEU A 61 -8.02 8.22 -5.38
CA LEU A 61 -7.15 7.61 -6.38
C LEU A 61 -6.10 6.71 -5.75
N GLY A 62 -5.57 7.10 -4.59
CA GLY A 62 -4.52 6.35 -3.88
C GLY A 62 -4.94 4.96 -3.49
N THR A 63 -6.11 4.85 -2.89
CA THR A 63 -6.68 3.56 -2.49
C THR A 63 -7.03 2.68 -3.68
N ALA A 64 -7.58 3.25 -4.75
CA ALA A 64 -7.90 2.49 -5.95
C ALA A 64 -6.65 1.84 -6.55
N VAL A 65 -5.54 2.59 -6.64
CA VAL A 65 -4.24 2.10 -7.14
C VAL A 65 -3.68 1.01 -6.21
N LEU A 66 -3.73 1.20 -4.90
CA LEU A 66 -3.27 0.19 -3.94
C LEU A 66 -4.02 -1.13 -4.07
N ILE A 67 -5.36 -1.10 -4.11
CA ILE A 67 -6.20 -2.29 -4.26
C ILE A 67 -5.91 -2.98 -5.59
N PHE A 68 -5.77 -2.19 -6.67
CA PHE A 68 -5.45 -2.74 -7.98
C PHE A 68 -4.10 -3.45 -7.99
N ILE A 69 -3.02 -2.80 -7.54
CA ILE A 69 -1.67 -3.40 -7.54
C ILE A 69 -1.61 -4.60 -6.60
N MET A 70 -2.21 -4.51 -5.40
CA MET A 70 -2.27 -5.62 -4.45
C MET A 70 -3.03 -6.81 -5.03
N GLY A 71 -4.19 -6.57 -5.63
CA GLY A 71 -4.97 -7.63 -6.26
C GLY A 71 -4.23 -8.27 -7.42
N PHE A 72 -3.58 -7.46 -8.25
CA PHE A 72 -2.79 -7.93 -9.38
C PHE A 72 -1.56 -8.74 -8.91
N SER A 73 -0.92 -8.36 -7.82
CA SER A 73 0.18 -9.14 -7.22
C SER A 73 -0.28 -10.55 -6.83
N ALA A 74 -1.47 -10.70 -6.25
CA ALA A 74 -2.03 -12.02 -5.92
C ALA A 74 -2.25 -12.89 -7.18
N VAL A 75 -2.72 -12.30 -8.27
CA VAL A 75 -2.86 -12.99 -9.57
C VAL A 75 -1.49 -13.37 -10.13
N PHE A 76 -0.51 -12.50 -10.01
CA PHE A 76 0.86 -12.78 -10.44
C PHE A 76 1.47 -13.95 -9.65
N PHE A 77 1.41 -13.92 -8.33
CA PHE A 77 1.93 -14.99 -7.46
C PHE A 77 1.14 -16.30 -7.56
N SER A 78 -0.08 -16.28 -8.09
CA SER A 78 -0.84 -17.50 -8.37
C SER A 78 -0.23 -18.33 -9.52
N GLY A 79 0.75 -17.78 -10.25
CA GLY A 79 1.47 -18.44 -11.33
C GLY A 79 0.97 -18.09 -12.73
N LEU A 80 0.36 -16.92 -12.93
CA LEU A 80 0.02 -16.41 -14.26
C LEU A 80 1.29 -16.32 -15.13
N TYR A 81 1.20 -16.72 -16.40
CA TYR A 81 2.32 -16.57 -17.33
C TYR A 81 2.74 -15.11 -17.46
N LEU A 82 4.04 -14.83 -17.38
CA LEU A 82 4.62 -13.49 -17.50
C LEU A 82 4.14 -12.73 -18.74
N LYS A 83 3.91 -13.43 -19.85
CA LYS A 83 3.35 -12.84 -21.07
C LYS A 83 2.01 -12.10 -20.87
N TRP A 84 1.13 -12.61 -20.00
CA TRP A 84 -0.14 -11.96 -19.67
C TRP A 84 0.03 -10.77 -18.76
N VAL A 85 1.04 -10.81 -17.88
CA VAL A 85 1.42 -9.68 -17.04
C VAL A 85 1.95 -8.54 -17.93
N VAL A 86 2.89 -8.85 -18.83
CA VAL A 86 3.44 -7.86 -19.76
C VAL A 86 2.33 -7.30 -20.68
N PHE A 87 1.46 -8.16 -21.21
CA PHE A 87 0.34 -7.71 -22.03
C PHE A 87 -0.62 -6.79 -21.26
N GLY A 88 -1.00 -7.16 -20.03
CA GLY A 88 -1.85 -6.32 -19.18
C GLY A 88 -1.17 -4.99 -18.83
N SER A 89 0.12 -4.99 -18.46
CA SER A 89 0.89 -3.77 -18.21
C SER A 89 0.96 -2.87 -19.43
N SER A 90 1.14 -3.45 -20.62
CA SER A 90 1.17 -2.68 -21.89
C SER A 90 -0.18 -2.01 -22.15
N ILE A 91 -1.29 -2.70 -21.90
CA ILE A 91 -2.63 -2.09 -22.03
C ILE A 91 -2.78 -0.91 -21.07
N VAL A 92 -2.40 -1.07 -19.81
CA VAL A 92 -2.44 0.00 -18.81
C VAL A 92 -1.59 1.18 -19.27
N PHE A 93 -0.37 0.93 -19.74
CA PHE A 93 0.52 1.99 -20.22
C PHE A 93 -0.05 2.75 -21.43
N ILE A 94 -0.59 2.02 -22.42
CA ILE A 94 -1.23 2.61 -23.61
C ILE A 94 -2.50 3.40 -23.23
N SER A 95 -3.21 3.01 -22.15
CA SER A 95 -4.41 3.71 -21.70
C SER A 95 -4.12 5.01 -20.95
N ILE A 96 -2.88 5.27 -20.49
CA ILE A 96 -2.52 6.47 -19.73
C ILE A 96 -2.97 7.78 -20.41
N PRO A 97 -2.71 8.04 -21.70
CA PRO A 97 -3.15 9.27 -22.36
C PRO A 97 -4.68 9.44 -22.32
N VAL A 98 -5.42 8.32 -22.52
CA VAL A 98 -6.89 8.33 -22.49
C VAL A 98 -7.39 8.62 -21.08
N VAL A 99 -6.75 8.05 -20.06
CA VAL A 99 -7.07 8.31 -18.65
C VAL A 99 -6.83 9.78 -18.33
N ILE A 100 -5.69 10.34 -18.72
CA ILE A 100 -5.34 11.76 -18.49
C ILE A 100 -6.37 12.68 -19.14
N ALA A 101 -6.80 12.39 -20.37
CA ALA A 101 -7.80 13.19 -21.08
C ALA A 101 -9.19 13.18 -20.40
N ASN A 102 -9.49 12.17 -19.58
CA ASN A 102 -10.77 12.01 -18.89
C ASN A 102 -10.68 12.26 -17.37
N LEU A 103 -9.58 12.83 -16.88
CA LEU A 103 -9.44 13.18 -15.47
C LEU A 103 -10.44 14.24 -15.05
N LYS A 104 -10.98 14.09 -13.84
CA LYS A 104 -11.83 15.12 -13.22
C LYS A 104 -10.97 16.36 -12.87
N PRO A 105 -11.55 17.57 -12.81
CA PRO A 105 -10.79 18.80 -12.55
C PRO A 105 -9.91 18.74 -11.31
N TYR A 106 -10.36 18.13 -10.22
CA TYR A 106 -9.57 17.99 -9.00
C TYR A 106 -8.38 17.02 -9.14
N GLN A 107 -8.48 16.01 -10.01
CA GLN A 107 -7.39 15.08 -10.31
C GLN A 107 -6.35 15.74 -11.21
N MET A 108 -6.81 16.49 -12.21
CA MET A 108 -5.93 17.30 -13.07
C MET A 108 -5.16 18.32 -12.23
N LYS A 109 -5.84 19.03 -11.31
CA LYS A 109 -5.16 19.97 -10.40
C LYS A 109 -4.04 19.30 -9.58
N ARG A 110 -4.26 18.08 -9.07
CA ARG A 110 -3.19 17.33 -8.36
C ARG A 110 -2.01 16.99 -9.25
N LEU A 111 -2.26 16.69 -10.51
CA LEU A 111 -1.22 16.42 -11.50
C LEU A 111 -0.45 17.68 -11.86
N GLU A 112 -1.13 18.81 -12.07
CA GLU A 112 -0.51 20.13 -12.33
C GLU A 112 0.38 20.57 -11.16
N VAL A 113 -0.12 20.45 -9.92
CA VAL A 113 0.65 20.78 -8.72
C VAL A 113 1.83 19.85 -8.51
N PHE A 114 1.75 18.61 -8.96
CA PHE A 114 2.89 17.69 -8.91
C PHE A 114 4.05 18.16 -9.81
N PHE A 115 3.76 18.66 -11.03
CA PHE A 115 4.79 19.18 -11.93
C PHE A 115 5.25 20.58 -11.54
N ASP A 116 4.38 21.39 -10.95
CA ASP A 116 4.65 22.76 -10.55
C ASP A 116 3.99 23.07 -9.19
N PRO A 117 4.68 22.72 -8.08
CA PRO A 117 4.13 22.92 -6.72
C PRO A 117 3.84 24.39 -6.38
N ASP A 118 4.52 25.33 -7.06
CA ASP A 118 4.36 26.78 -6.82
C ASP A 118 3.00 27.30 -7.28
N LYS A 119 2.29 26.57 -8.13
CA LYS A 119 0.92 26.92 -8.58
C LYS A 119 -0.14 26.82 -7.50
N ASP A 120 0.11 26.07 -6.42
CA ASP A 120 -0.83 25.95 -5.30
C ASP A 120 -0.12 26.17 -3.94
N PRO A 121 0.32 27.43 -3.68
CA PRO A 121 1.14 27.75 -2.50
C PRO A 121 0.38 27.66 -1.17
N PHE A 122 -0.94 27.41 -1.17
CA PHE A 122 -1.77 27.26 0.02
C PHE A 122 -2.48 25.90 0.11
N GLY A 123 -2.27 25.01 -0.85
CA GLY A 123 -2.90 23.69 -0.90
C GLY A 123 -1.90 22.54 -0.96
N SER A 124 -2.11 21.61 -1.88
CA SER A 124 -1.30 20.40 -1.97
C SER A 124 0.18 20.66 -2.32
N GLY A 125 0.50 21.73 -3.07
CA GLY A 125 1.87 22.14 -3.34
C GLY A 125 2.62 22.54 -2.07
N TYR A 126 1.95 23.32 -1.22
CA TYR A 126 2.50 23.71 0.09
C TYR A 126 2.91 22.49 0.93
N HIS A 127 2.07 21.47 0.98
CA HIS A 127 2.36 20.27 1.77
C HIS A 127 3.60 19.51 1.28
N ILE A 128 3.79 19.42 -0.05
CA ILE A 128 4.99 18.81 -0.64
C ILE A 128 6.24 19.60 -0.29
N ILE A 129 6.19 20.93 -0.42
CA ILE A 129 7.32 21.80 -0.12
C ILE A 129 7.68 21.70 1.37
N GLN A 130 6.69 21.81 2.27
CA GLN A 130 6.91 21.73 3.71
C GLN A 130 7.42 20.35 4.16
N SER A 131 6.95 19.26 3.54
CA SER A 131 7.48 17.92 3.84
C SER A 131 8.94 17.77 3.42
N LYS A 132 9.34 18.30 2.27
CA LYS A 132 10.75 18.32 1.84
C LYS A 132 11.62 19.15 2.77
N ILE A 133 11.12 20.31 3.23
CA ILE A 133 11.83 21.16 4.21
C ILE A 133 11.98 20.42 5.54
N ALA A 134 10.91 19.76 6.03
CA ALA A 134 10.96 18.96 7.24
C ALA A 134 12.02 17.87 7.17
N ILE A 135 11.99 17.04 6.12
CA ILE A 135 12.96 15.96 5.90
C ILE A 135 14.39 16.52 5.80
N GLY A 136 14.59 17.57 4.99
CA GLY A 136 15.92 18.17 4.80
C GLY A 136 16.46 18.80 6.08
N SER A 137 15.61 19.42 6.87
CA SER A 137 16.00 20.04 8.14
C SER A 137 16.34 19.06 9.26
N GLY A 138 15.86 17.81 9.17
CA GLY A 138 16.19 16.74 10.13
C GLY A 138 17.66 16.28 10.06
N GLY A 139 18.31 16.39 8.91
CA GLY A 139 19.71 15.98 8.76
C GLY A 139 19.97 14.52 9.15
N LEU A 140 21.13 14.24 9.73
CA LEU A 140 21.50 12.88 10.14
C LEU A 140 20.85 12.44 11.45
N THR A 141 20.85 13.29 12.47
CA THR A 141 20.45 12.97 13.85
C THR A 141 19.08 13.49 14.25
N GLY A 142 18.44 14.30 13.41
CA GLY A 142 17.19 14.97 13.71
C GLY A 142 17.35 16.20 14.61
N LYS A 143 16.24 16.92 14.80
CA LYS A 143 16.16 18.07 15.70
C LYS A 143 15.89 17.70 17.16
N GLY A 144 15.55 16.44 17.42
CA GLY A 144 15.14 15.95 18.72
C GLY A 144 13.62 15.76 18.82
N PHE A 145 13.20 14.92 19.75
CA PHE A 145 11.80 14.60 19.98
C PHE A 145 11.00 15.86 20.36
N MET A 146 9.87 16.07 19.70
CA MET A 146 9.00 17.24 19.84
C MET A 146 9.68 18.59 19.54
N SER A 147 10.84 18.61 18.89
CA SER A 147 11.57 19.83 18.52
C SER A 147 11.49 20.18 17.04
N GLY A 148 10.65 19.45 16.28
CA GLY A 148 10.40 19.70 14.86
C GLY A 148 9.69 21.04 14.64
N THR A 149 10.30 21.94 13.90
CA THR A 149 9.72 23.28 13.64
C THR A 149 8.51 23.18 12.68
N GLN A 150 8.58 22.33 11.68
CA GLN A 150 7.48 22.17 10.71
C GLN A 150 6.25 21.49 11.35
N SER A 151 6.50 20.53 12.23
CA SER A 151 5.45 19.81 12.94
C SER A 151 4.80 20.62 14.06
N GLN A 152 5.60 21.38 14.86
CA GLN A 152 5.10 22.15 16.01
C GLN A 152 4.36 23.43 15.57
N LEU A 153 4.85 24.12 14.56
CA LEU A 153 4.22 25.35 14.05
C LEU A 153 3.00 25.09 13.14
N ASN A 154 2.55 23.84 13.03
CA ASN A 154 1.40 23.42 12.22
C ASN A 154 1.52 23.78 10.73
N PHE A 155 2.73 23.84 10.20
CA PHE A 155 2.94 24.02 8.76
C PHE A 155 2.52 22.77 7.93
N LEU A 156 2.40 21.60 8.59
CA LEU A 156 1.90 20.34 8.00
C LEU A 156 0.52 20.01 8.59
N PRO A 157 -0.60 20.34 7.91
CA PRO A 157 -1.96 20.12 8.43
C PRO A 157 -2.31 18.67 8.69
N GLU A 158 -1.87 17.75 7.82
CA GLU A 158 -2.12 16.29 7.93
C GLU A 158 -0.93 15.55 8.57
N LYS A 159 -0.23 16.20 9.51
CA LYS A 159 0.98 15.66 10.16
C LYS A 159 0.78 14.33 10.88
N HIS A 160 -0.44 14.03 11.32
CA HIS A 160 -0.76 12.80 12.07
C HIS A 160 -1.16 11.62 11.16
N ASN A 161 -1.44 11.87 9.87
CA ASN A 161 -1.87 10.88 8.91
C ASN A 161 -0.81 10.64 7.84
N ASP A 162 -0.90 11.38 6.74
CA ASP A 162 -0.17 11.08 5.52
C ASP A 162 1.29 11.52 5.59
N PHE A 163 1.58 12.59 6.36
CA PHE A 163 2.92 13.18 6.51
C PHE A 163 3.62 12.81 7.82
N MET A 164 3.11 11.82 8.55
CA MET A 164 3.71 11.38 9.82
C MET A 164 5.18 10.96 9.67
N LEU A 165 5.54 10.34 8.55
CA LEU A 165 6.93 9.97 8.27
C LEU A 165 7.82 11.21 8.09
N ALA A 166 7.34 12.28 7.48
CA ALA A 166 8.11 13.52 7.33
C ALA A 166 8.39 14.16 8.70
N VAL A 167 7.40 14.19 9.59
CA VAL A 167 7.56 14.64 10.99
C VAL A 167 8.61 13.81 11.71
N LEU A 168 8.52 12.50 11.59
CA LEU A 168 9.42 11.58 12.24
C LEU A 168 10.87 11.76 11.73
N LEU A 169 11.05 11.94 10.41
CA LEU A 169 12.36 12.23 9.84
C LEU A 169 12.89 13.61 10.23
N GLU A 170 12.04 14.61 10.48
CA GLU A 170 12.45 15.88 11.02
C GLU A 170 13.00 15.74 12.45
N GLU A 171 12.32 14.94 13.29
CA GLU A 171 12.66 14.79 14.72
C GLU A 171 13.85 13.83 14.95
N THR A 172 13.90 12.70 14.24
CA THR A 172 14.89 11.63 14.45
C THR A 172 15.99 11.57 13.39
N GLY A 173 15.86 12.35 12.34
CA GLY A 173 16.80 12.39 11.23
C GLY A 173 16.87 11.11 10.42
N LEU A 174 17.91 11.01 9.61
CA LEU A 174 18.15 9.86 8.74
C LEU A 174 18.36 8.57 9.54
N ILE A 175 18.98 8.64 10.70
CA ILE A 175 19.25 7.47 11.57
C ILE A 175 17.92 6.86 12.05
N GLY A 176 16.98 7.69 12.54
CA GLY A 176 15.65 7.22 12.92
C GLY A 176 14.85 6.64 11.75
N GLY A 177 14.92 7.30 10.61
CA GLY A 177 14.33 6.80 9.36
C GLY A 177 14.89 5.44 8.96
N PHE A 178 16.21 5.27 8.99
CA PHE A 178 16.86 4.00 8.69
C PHE A 178 16.41 2.88 9.63
N PHE A 179 16.27 3.17 10.93
CA PHE A 179 15.78 2.20 11.91
C PHE A 179 14.36 1.73 11.57
N ILE A 180 13.45 2.66 11.27
CA ILE A 180 12.06 2.34 10.90
C ILE A 180 12.01 1.54 9.60
N PHE A 181 12.72 1.98 8.57
CA PHE A 181 12.77 1.25 7.30
C PHE A 181 13.36 -0.15 7.46
N SER A 182 14.33 -0.34 8.36
CA SER A 182 14.88 -1.66 8.67
C SER A 182 13.84 -2.60 9.28
N ILE A 183 12.98 -2.09 10.18
CA ILE A 183 11.87 -2.87 10.75
C ILE A 183 10.89 -3.29 9.65
N PHE A 184 10.44 -2.38 8.82
CA PHE A 184 9.51 -2.71 7.74
C PHE A 184 10.13 -3.65 6.72
N PHE A 185 11.39 -3.43 6.37
CA PHE A 185 12.12 -4.32 5.47
C PHE A 185 12.21 -5.74 6.04
N TYR A 186 12.48 -5.87 7.32
CA TYR A 186 12.47 -7.16 8.01
C TYR A 186 11.09 -7.84 7.96
N LEU A 187 9.98 -7.09 8.17
CA LEU A 187 8.62 -7.62 8.05
C LEU A 187 8.30 -8.08 6.63
N ILE A 188 8.76 -7.34 5.62
CA ILE A 188 8.62 -7.72 4.20
C ILE A 188 9.41 -8.99 3.91
N LEU A 189 10.67 -9.08 4.36
CA LEU A 189 11.50 -10.26 4.17
C LEU A 189 10.92 -11.50 4.84
N ILE A 190 10.43 -11.40 6.08
CA ILE A 190 9.76 -12.52 6.76
C ILE A 190 8.54 -12.98 5.98
N SER A 191 7.69 -12.04 5.52
CA SER A 191 6.49 -12.35 4.77
C SER A 191 6.83 -13.03 3.44
N MET A 192 7.83 -12.54 2.73
CA MET A 192 8.30 -13.11 1.47
C MET A 192 8.95 -14.50 1.66
N HIS A 193 9.80 -14.64 2.66
CA HIS A 193 10.39 -15.93 3.02
C HIS A 193 9.31 -16.95 3.40
N THR A 194 8.33 -16.55 4.20
CA THR A 194 7.20 -17.42 4.56
C THR A 194 6.38 -17.82 3.34
N SER A 195 6.19 -16.93 2.36
CA SER A 195 5.55 -17.25 1.09
C SER A 195 6.26 -18.39 0.34
N ILE A 196 7.59 -18.38 0.32
CA ILE A 196 8.39 -19.38 -0.39
C ILE A 196 8.31 -20.76 0.30
N VAL A 197 8.35 -20.77 1.65
CA VAL A 197 8.39 -22.02 2.44
C VAL A 197 7.00 -22.49 2.87
N ALA A 198 5.93 -21.76 2.60
CA ALA A 198 4.58 -22.10 3.00
C ALA A 198 4.12 -23.40 2.34
N ARG A 199 3.50 -24.30 3.15
CA ARG A 199 3.02 -25.59 2.70
C ARG A 199 1.81 -25.51 1.76
N SER A 200 0.86 -24.59 2.05
CA SER A 200 -0.32 -24.41 1.23
C SER A 200 -0.12 -23.28 0.20
N ARG A 201 -0.67 -23.48 -0.99
CA ARG A 201 -0.66 -22.41 -2.02
C ARG A 201 -1.41 -21.16 -1.56
N PHE A 202 -2.47 -21.36 -0.81
CA PHE A 202 -3.21 -20.26 -0.21
C PHE A 202 -2.29 -19.41 0.67
N SER A 203 -1.59 -20.03 1.64
CA SER A 203 -0.68 -19.33 2.53
C SER A 203 0.49 -18.67 1.77
N SER A 204 1.03 -19.35 0.75
CA SER A 204 2.10 -18.81 -0.10
C SER A 204 1.65 -17.51 -0.79
N ILE A 205 0.53 -17.53 -1.51
CA ILE A 205 0.02 -16.33 -2.21
C ILE A 205 -0.35 -15.24 -1.22
N ALA A 206 -0.97 -15.60 -0.08
CA ALA A 206 -1.35 -14.66 0.97
C ALA A 206 -0.14 -13.92 1.54
N CYS A 207 0.90 -14.65 1.94
CA CYS A 207 2.12 -14.05 2.50
C CYS A 207 2.85 -13.17 1.48
N ALA A 208 2.92 -13.59 0.20
CA ALA A 208 3.47 -12.77 -0.86
C ALA A 208 2.68 -11.47 -1.06
N SER A 209 1.35 -11.54 -1.07
CA SER A 209 0.49 -10.36 -1.22
C SER A 209 0.62 -9.40 -0.03
N ILE A 210 0.76 -9.92 1.19
CA ILE A 210 1.02 -9.10 2.39
C ILE A 210 2.39 -8.41 2.28
N ALA A 211 3.43 -9.11 1.81
CA ALA A 211 4.74 -8.51 1.59
C ALA A 211 4.68 -7.34 0.59
N VAL A 212 3.99 -7.54 -0.54
CA VAL A 212 3.78 -6.47 -1.54
C VAL A 212 2.97 -5.32 -0.97
N LEU A 213 1.95 -5.59 -0.18
CA LEU A 213 1.14 -4.55 0.46
C LEU A 213 2.00 -3.66 1.37
N LEU A 214 2.80 -4.27 2.26
CA LEU A 214 3.73 -3.54 3.13
C LEU A 214 4.71 -2.69 2.34
N PHE A 215 5.29 -3.27 1.29
CA PHE A 215 6.20 -2.55 0.40
C PHE A 215 5.52 -1.34 -0.26
N LEU A 216 4.30 -1.52 -0.79
CA LEU A 216 3.57 -0.44 -1.45
C LEU A 216 3.23 0.70 -0.50
N TYR A 217 2.81 0.42 0.73
CA TYR A 217 2.53 1.46 1.71
C TYR A 217 3.75 2.35 1.96
N ILE A 218 4.90 1.74 2.20
CA ILE A 218 6.13 2.48 2.46
C ILE A 218 6.58 3.23 1.21
N PHE A 219 6.62 2.54 0.08
CA PHE A 219 7.09 3.11 -1.18
C PHE A 219 6.25 4.31 -1.62
N ILE A 220 4.92 4.18 -1.61
CA ILE A 220 4.01 5.24 -2.02
C ILE A 220 4.09 6.43 -1.04
N ASN A 221 4.13 6.18 0.27
CA ASN A 221 4.25 7.26 1.25
C ASN A 221 5.60 7.98 1.13
N CYS A 222 6.71 7.25 1.03
CA CYS A 222 8.03 7.86 0.80
C CYS A 222 8.08 8.67 -0.49
N ALA A 223 7.54 8.12 -1.58
CA ALA A 223 7.49 8.81 -2.87
C ALA A 223 6.62 10.08 -2.81
N MET A 224 5.54 10.04 -2.03
CA MET A 224 4.66 11.20 -1.83
C MET A 224 5.36 12.32 -1.05
N ILE A 225 5.97 12.01 0.11
CA ILE A 225 6.62 13.04 0.96
C ILE A 225 7.89 13.63 0.32
N THR A 226 8.55 12.85 -0.55
CA THR A 226 9.70 13.33 -1.35
C THR A 226 9.27 14.06 -2.63
N GLY A 227 7.96 14.03 -2.96
CA GLY A 227 7.43 14.66 -4.15
C GLY A 227 7.81 13.94 -5.45
N LEU A 228 8.01 12.62 -5.40
CA LEU A 228 8.21 11.75 -6.59
C LEU A 228 6.89 11.32 -7.23
N ILE A 229 5.80 11.38 -6.47
CA ILE A 229 4.44 11.11 -6.94
C ILE A 229 3.48 12.18 -6.40
N PRO A 230 2.33 12.40 -7.04
CA PRO A 230 1.29 13.29 -6.53
C PRO A 230 0.79 12.85 -5.16
N ILE A 231 0.23 13.78 -4.37
CA ILE A 231 -0.37 13.45 -3.06
C ILE A 231 -1.58 12.55 -3.26
N VAL A 232 -1.48 11.31 -2.76
CA VAL A 232 -2.52 10.28 -2.87
C VAL A 232 -3.18 9.93 -1.53
N GLY A 233 -2.64 10.43 -0.41
CA GLY A 233 -3.23 10.21 0.93
C GLY A 233 -3.13 8.76 1.41
N VAL A 234 -1.94 8.18 1.36
CA VAL A 234 -1.67 6.80 1.80
C VAL A 234 -0.85 6.84 3.09
N PRO A 235 -1.49 6.61 4.26
CA PRO A 235 -0.80 6.60 5.55
C PRO A 235 0.08 5.37 5.71
N ILE A 236 1.19 5.48 6.44
CA ILE A 236 2.02 4.32 6.80
C ILE A 236 1.35 3.55 7.95
N PRO A 237 1.10 2.24 7.77
CA PRO A 237 0.55 1.42 8.85
C PRO A 237 1.45 1.45 10.08
N MET A 238 0.87 1.45 11.28
CA MET A 238 1.53 1.54 12.60
C MET A 238 2.15 2.89 12.96
N LEU A 239 2.52 3.74 12.02
CA LEU A 239 3.07 5.07 12.30
C LEU A 239 1.99 6.14 12.27
N SER A 240 1.10 6.07 11.27
CA SER A 240 0.02 7.03 11.10
C SER A 240 -1.16 6.74 12.01
N TYR A 241 -1.91 7.77 12.37
CA TYR A 241 -3.11 7.66 13.18
C TYR A 241 -4.19 6.84 12.45
N GLY A 242 -4.55 5.67 13.00
CA GLY A 242 -5.59 4.82 12.43
C GLY A 242 -5.68 3.44 13.11
N GLY A 243 -6.53 3.32 14.15
CA GLY A 243 -6.68 2.06 14.90
C GLY A 243 -7.06 0.86 14.02
N SER A 244 -7.96 1.06 13.03
CA SER A 244 -8.36 0.00 12.11
C SER A 244 -7.21 -0.49 11.20
N ALA A 245 -6.31 0.42 10.81
CA ALA A 245 -5.13 0.08 10.03
C ALA A 245 -4.16 -0.80 10.84
N VAL A 246 -3.92 -0.44 12.09
CA VAL A 246 -3.07 -1.20 13.02
C VAL A 246 -3.64 -2.59 13.24
N ILE A 247 -4.95 -2.72 13.55
CA ILE A 247 -5.60 -4.02 13.77
C ILE A 247 -5.49 -4.89 12.51
N SER A 248 -5.75 -4.33 11.33
CA SER A 248 -5.68 -5.07 10.07
C SER A 248 -4.27 -5.55 9.77
N LEU A 249 -3.27 -4.73 10.03
CA LEU A 249 -1.87 -5.12 9.86
C LEU A 249 -1.43 -6.17 10.88
N CYS A 250 -1.81 -6.03 12.15
CA CYS A 250 -1.55 -7.04 13.18
C CYS A 250 -2.20 -8.39 12.81
N ALA A 251 -3.43 -8.38 12.30
CA ALA A 251 -4.10 -9.58 11.81
C ALA A 251 -3.37 -10.21 10.61
N ALA A 252 -2.91 -9.39 9.65
CA ALA A 252 -2.13 -9.84 8.50
C ALA A 252 -0.80 -10.47 8.94
N MET A 253 -0.08 -9.84 9.87
CA MET A 253 1.17 -10.38 10.41
C MET A 253 0.94 -11.64 11.24
N GLY A 254 -0.15 -11.70 12.03
CA GLY A 254 -0.58 -12.91 12.73
C GLY A 254 -0.83 -14.07 11.77
N PHE A 255 -1.44 -13.81 10.60
CA PHE A 255 -1.59 -14.79 9.53
C PHE A 255 -0.24 -15.28 8.99
N VAL A 256 0.72 -14.37 8.73
CA VAL A 256 2.07 -14.73 8.27
C VAL A 256 2.78 -15.62 9.28
N LEU A 257 2.71 -15.28 10.59
CA LEU A 257 3.31 -16.08 11.66
C LEU A 257 2.66 -17.45 11.78
N ASN A 258 1.33 -17.53 11.68
CA ASN A 258 0.60 -18.81 11.68
C ASN A 258 0.99 -19.68 10.47
N ALA A 259 1.06 -19.09 9.26
CA ALA A 259 1.49 -19.80 8.07
C ALA A 259 2.92 -20.35 8.20
N ARG A 260 3.82 -19.61 8.86
CA ARG A 260 5.18 -20.05 9.16
C ARG A 260 5.20 -21.21 10.16
N ARG A 261 4.39 -21.14 11.23
CA ARG A 261 4.28 -22.20 12.25
C ARG A 261 3.74 -23.50 11.66
N GLN A 262 2.73 -23.43 10.82
CA GLN A 262 2.10 -24.60 10.19
C GLN A 262 3.00 -25.31 9.17
N ARG A 263 4.12 -24.72 8.77
CA ARG A 263 5.11 -25.35 7.92
C ARG A 263 5.62 -26.66 8.50
N ASP A 264 5.88 -26.67 9.79
CA ASP A 264 6.58 -27.75 10.50
C ASP A 264 5.59 -28.78 11.13
N ILE A 265 4.29 -28.52 11.06
CA ILE A 265 3.26 -29.46 11.54
C ILE A 265 3.08 -30.55 10.48
N LYS A 266 3.70 -31.71 10.68
CA LYS A 266 3.36 -32.92 9.94
C LYS A 266 1.92 -33.30 10.29
N LEU A 267 1.08 -33.48 9.27
CA LEU A 267 -0.27 -34.05 9.45
C LEU A 267 -0.14 -35.56 9.73
N GLU A 268 0.41 -35.95 10.87
CA GLU A 268 0.51 -37.35 11.28
C GLU A 268 -0.83 -37.93 11.73
N GLY A 269 -1.92 -37.14 11.76
CA GLY A 269 -3.21 -37.54 12.31
C GLY A 269 -4.35 -37.80 11.34
N ILE A 270 -4.20 -37.64 10.02
CA ILE A 270 -5.35 -37.74 9.10
C ILE A 270 -5.24 -38.91 8.10
N ILE A 271 -4.15 -39.68 8.11
CA ILE A 271 -3.99 -40.82 7.18
C ILE A 271 -4.35 -42.17 7.88
N ASN A 272 -4.60 -42.17 9.17
CA ASN A 272 -4.95 -43.38 9.96
C ASN A 272 -6.32 -43.28 10.62
N ALA A 273 -7.29 -42.59 10.02
CA ALA A 273 -8.68 -42.61 10.44
C ALA A 273 -9.58 -43.06 9.27
#